data_73e125ad07aa9f587fbf9776407cc281
#
_entry.id   73e125ad07aa9f587fbf9776407cc281
#
_cell.length_a   1.000
_cell.length_b   1.000
_cell.length_c   1.000
_cell.angle_alpha   90.00
_cell.angle_beta   90.00
_cell.angle_gamma   90.00
#
_symmetry.space_group_name_H-M   'P 1'
#
loop_
_entity.id
_entity.type
_entity.pdbx_description
1 polymer ?
#
loop_
_entity_poly.entity_id
_entity_poly.type
_entity_poly.pdbx_seq_one_letter_code
_entity_poly.pdbx_strand_id
1 'polypeptide(L)'
;ALAVNKESVFSISDCTVLDSAPLSLAGEFKMPYGTLVWANSETYAACLLPTENSSPLTQVAVLSLSSGQYTVVLDGPCSSERGFDIYDVRCNDQGIVWIESNCYTGEWRVFQATLSRGVAGDAKQVDSGNGDWDVPSITVAKSRAFWQVMPSTSGNATSEPSALKSAAFGSSDVRVDWQSNGRMSTSPYSTGDAICISPRSQAS
;
A
#
# COMPACT_ATOMS: atom_id res chain seq x y z
N ALA A 1 -2.13 -22.06 -11.09
CA ALA A 1 -3.15 -21.37 -11.87
C ALA A 1 -4.36 -21.18 -10.97
N LEU A 2 -4.61 -19.97 -10.51
CA LEU A 2 -5.88 -19.62 -9.87
C LEU A 2 -6.94 -19.70 -10.98
N ALA A 3 -7.90 -20.61 -10.82
CA ALA A 3 -9.07 -20.62 -11.67
C ALA A 3 -9.77 -19.26 -11.49
N VAL A 4 -9.76 -18.45 -12.54
CA VAL A 4 -10.62 -17.27 -12.61
C VAL A 4 -12.03 -17.82 -12.62
N ASN A 5 -12.71 -17.73 -11.49
CA ASN A 5 -14.14 -18.06 -11.45
C ASN A 5 -14.84 -17.12 -12.45
N LYS A 6 -15.76 -17.72 -13.20
CA LYS A 6 -16.67 -17.05 -14.12
C LYS A 6 -17.07 -15.69 -13.55
N GLU A 7 -16.86 -14.62 -14.29
CA GLU A 7 -17.32 -13.28 -13.95
C GLU A 7 -18.78 -13.33 -13.52
N SER A 8 -19.04 -13.11 -12.25
CA SER A 8 -20.38 -12.81 -11.80
C SER A 8 -20.58 -11.30 -11.94
N VAL A 9 -21.15 -10.89 -13.04
CA VAL A 9 -21.57 -9.50 -13.23
C VAL A 9 -22.87 -9.33 -12.46
N PHE A 10 -22.88 -8.45 -11.45
CA PHE A 10 -24.11 -8.00 -10.83
C PHE A 10 -24.40 -6.57 -11.27
N SER A 11 -25.69 -6.24 -11.41
CA SER A 11 -26.11 -4.88 -11.72
C SER A 11 -26.26 -4.08 -10.43
N ILE A 12 -25.94 -2.78 -10.47
CA ILE A 12 -26.25 -1.86 -9.36
C ILE A 12 -27.76 -1.87 -9.04
N SER A 13 -28.61 -2.13 -10.05
CA SER A 13 -30.06 -2.28 -9.85
C SER A 13 -30.46 -3.45 -8.95
N ASP A 14 -29.55 -4.44 -8.77
CA ASP A 14 -29.78 -5.60 -7.91
C ASP A 14 -29.40 -5.32 -6.45
N CYS A 15 -28.83 -4.14 -6.19
CA CYS A 15 -28.43 -3.70 -4.85
C CYS A 15 -29.57 -2.94 -4.16
N THR A 16 -29.75 -3.19 -2.88
CA THR A 16 -30.64 -2.36 -2.04
C THR A 16 -29.93 -1.05 -1.74
N VAL A 17 -30.53 0.06 -2.18
CA VAL A 17 -30.07 1.39 -1.81
C VAL A 17 -30.63 1.72 -0.43
N LEU A 18 -29.76 2.04 0.53
CA LEU A 18 -30.15 2.53 1.84
C LEU A 18 -30.14 4.06 1.83
N ASP A 19 -31.21 4.66 2.33
CA ASP A 19 -31.32 6.12 2.45
C ASP A 19 -30.28 6.71 3.41
N SER A 20 -29.83 5.91 4.39
CA SER A 20 -28.72 6.24 5.29
C SER A 20 -28.07 4.97 5.82
N ALA A 21 -26.75 4.99 6.02
CA ALA A 21 -26.05 3.99 6.78
C ALA A 21 -26.02 4.42 8.26
N PRO A 22 -26.44 3.58 9.22
CA PRO A 22 -26.33 3.88 10.64
C PRO A 22 -24.82 3.80 11.03
N LEU A 23 -24.11 4.93 10.92
CA LEU A 23 -22.73 5.03 11.36
C LEU A 23 -22.70 5.59 12.78
N SER A 24 -21.94 4.95 13.65
CA SER A 24 -21.61 5.45 14.97
C SER A 24 -20.14 5.82 15.05
N LEU A 25 -19.83 6.96 15.64
CA LEU A 25 -18.46 7.34 15.91
C LEU A 25 -17.91 6.44 17.03
N ALA A 26 -16.89 5.62 16.74
CA ALA A 26 -16.26 4.72 17.70
C ALA A 26 -15.19 5.42 18.53
N GLY A 27 -14.54 6.45 17.97
CA GLY A 27 -13.50 7.23 18.65
C GLY A 27 -13.05 8.41 17.81
N GLU A 28 -12.38 9.34 18.45
CA GLU A 28 -11.76 10.52 17.84
C GLU A 28 -10.33 10.64 18.34
N PHE A 29 -9.37 10.80 17.44
CA PHE A 29 -7.95 10.85 17.77
C PHE A 29 -7.33 12.12 17.21
N LYS A 30 -6.55 12.83 18.04
CA LYS A 30 -5.84 14.02 17.63
C LYS A 30 -4.45 13.64 17.11
N MET A 31 -4.18 13.92 15.86
CA MET A 31 -2.89 13.70 15.21
C MET A 31 -2.18 15.04 14.94
N PRO A 32 -0.84 15.06 14.76
CA PRO A 32 -0.14 16.24 14.28
C PRO A 32 -0.72 16.76 12.95
N TYR A 33 -0.72 18.06 12.77
CA TYR A 33 -1.20 18.66 11.52
C TYR A 33 -0.39 18.16 10.32
N GLY A 34 -1.09 17.82 9.23
CA GLY A 34 -0.46 17.28 8.02
C GLY A 34 -0.23 15.78 8.03
N THR A 35 -0.63 15.07 9.09
CA THR A 35 -0.57 13.60 9.12
C THR A 35 -1.50 13.00 8.08
N LEU A 36 -0.96 12.05 7.28
CA LEU A 36 -1.76 11.19 6.40
C LEU A 36 -2.00 9.86 7.10
N VAL A 37 -3.25 9.35 7.04
CA VAL A 37 -3.66 8.15 7.78
C VAL A 37 -4.33 7.15 6.84
N TRP A 38 -3.91 5.88 6.91
CA TRP A 38 -4.52 4.77 6.21
C TRP A 38 -4.84 3.63 7.19
N ALA A 39 -6.12 3.30 7.32
CA ALA A 39 -6.58 2.16 8.11
C ALA A 39 -6.95 1.00 7.18
N ASN A 40 -6.21 -0.10 7.27
CA ASN A 40 -6.46 -1.35 6.55
C ASN A 40 -6.81 -2.51 7.53
N SER A 41 -6.96 -2.21 8.81
CA SER A 41 -7.37 -3.15 9.84
C SER A 41 -8.19 -2.44 10.91
N GLU A 42 -8.83 -3.21 11.79
CA GLU A 42 -9.56 -2.67 12.94
C GLU A 42 -8.65 -2.34 14.13
N THR A 43 -7.39 -2.73 14.07
CA THR A 43 -6.44 -2.63 15.19
C THR A 43 -5.50 -1.44 15.04
N TYR A 44 -4.93 -1.26 13.84
CA TYR A 44 -3.91 -0.26 13.58
C TYR A 44 -4.17 0.51 12.29
N ALA A 45 -3.78 1.78 12.29
CA ALA A 45 -3.67 2.59 11.09
C ALA A 45 -2.21 3.00 10.87
N ALA A 46 -1.77 2.96 9.61
CA ALA A 46 -0.47 3.48 9.21
C ALA A 46 -0.55 5.00 9.03
N CYS A 47 0.45 5.72 9.50
CA CYS A 47 0.52 7.17 9.42
C CYS A 47 1.83 7.64 8.83
N LEU A 48 1.77 8.62 7.92
CA LEU A 48 2.91 9.46 7.57
C LEU A 48 2.82 10.74 8.40
N LEU A 49 3.81 10.94 9.26
CA LEU A 49 3.93 12.14 10.08
C LEU A 49 4.87 13.12 9.40
N PRO A 50 4.51 14.40 9.25
CA PRO A 50 5.46 15.42 8.83
C PRO A 50 6.52 15.62 9.92
N THR A 51 7.74 15.92 9.49
CA THR A 51 8.81 16.35 10.38
C THR A 51 9.03 17.86 10.25
N GLU A 52 9.74 18.46 11.21
CA GLU A 52 10.22 19.84 11.08
C GLU A 52 11.54 19.93 10.30
N ASN A 53 12.09 18.79 9.88
CA ASN A 53 13.35 18.70 9.17
C ASN A 53 13.16 18.84 7.67
N SER A 54 14.19 19.32 6.98
CA SER A 54 14.24 19.34 5.53
C SER A 54 14.64 17.97 4.92
N SER A 55 15.09 17.05 5.75
CA SER A 55 15.39 15.64 5.40
C SER A 55 15.63 14.84 6.70
N PRO A 56 14.84 13.77 6.94
CA PRO A 56 13.68 13.34 6.19
C PRO A 56 12.49 14.31 6.36
N LEU A 57 11.62 14.38 5.37
CA LEU A 57 10.39 15.17 5.43
C LEU A 57 9.29 14.43 6.19
N THR A 58 9.36 13.09 6.20
CA THR A 58 8.32 12.23 6.78
C THR A 58 8.90 11.15 7.69
N GLN A 59 8.13 10.80 8.70
CA GLN A 59 8.30 9.63 9.57
C GLN A 59 7.13 8.70 9.39
N VAL A 60 7.31 7.41 9.69
CA VAL A 60 6.20 6.45 9.75
C VAL A 60 5.83 6.19 11.21
N ALA A 61 4.54 6.30 11.48
CA ALA A 61 3.98 5.88 12.76
C ALA A 61 2.85 4.85 12.56
N VAL A 62 2.60 4.10 13.60
CA VAL A 62 1.46 3.19 13.71
C VAL A 62 0.55 3.71 14.82
N LEU A 63 -0.69 4.03 14.45
CA LEU A 63 -1.75 4.47 15.37
C LEU A 63 -2.53 3.26 15.85
N SER A 64 -2.60 3.06 17.16
CA SER A 64 -3.50 2.08 17.76
C SER A 64 -4.93 2.65 17.80
N LEU A 65 -5.86 2.00 17.10
CA LEU A 65 -7.25 2.44 17.02
C LEU A 65 -8.03 2.20 18.33
N SER A 66 -7.53 1.33 19.21
CA SER A 66 -8.14 1.10 20.51
C SER A 66 -7.75 2.14 21.58
N SER A 67 -6.51 2.65 21.53
CA SER A 67 -5.99 3.58 22.54
C SER A 67 -5.86 5.02 22.05
N GLY A 68 -5.86 5.25 20.72
CA GLY A 68 -5.57 6.55 20.15
C GLY A 68 -4.11 7.00 20.25
N GLN A 69 -3.23 6.11 20.71
CA GLN A 69 -1.79 6.39 20.82
C GLN A 69 -1.10 5.97 19.55
N TYR A 70 -0.17 6.77 19.07
CA TYR A 70 0.69 6.39 17.95
C TYR A 70 2.14 6.20 18.42
N THR A 71 2.83 5.31 17.74
CA THR A 71 4.25 5.02 17.93
C THR A 71 4.99 5.25 16.62
N VAL A 72 6.05 6.06 16.64
CA VAL A 72 6.95 6.19 15.49
C VAL A 72 7.73 4.89 15.34
N VAL A 73 7.65 4.27 14.16
CA VAL A 73 8.30 3.00 13.84
C VAL A 73 9.45 3.15 12.85
N LEU A 74 9.47 4.27 12.10
CA LEU A 74 10.58 4.67 11.23
C LEU A 74 10.78 6.19 11.37
N ASP A 75 11.98 6.60 11.77
CA ASP A 75 12.34 8.02 11.88
C ASP A 75 12.63 8.68 10.52
N GLY A 76 12.75 7.89 9.47
CA GLY A 76 12.99 8.32 8.10
C GLY A 76 13.19 7.11 7.18
N PRO A 77 13.60 7.35 5.92
CA PRO A 77 13.82 6.29 4.96
C PRO A 77 14.99 5.38 5.37
N CYS A 78 14.89 4.10 5.01
CA CYS A 78 16.00 3.14 5.12
C CYS A 78 17.10 3.40 4.08
N SER A 79 16.73 4.00 2.95
CA SER A 79 17.67 4.40 1.89
C SER A 79 18.48 5.61 2.34
N SER A 80 19.82 5.48 2.31
CA SER A 80 20.74 6.52 2.79
C SER A 80 21.11 7.55 1.73
N GLU A 81 20.81 7.30 0.46
CA GLU A 81 21.14 8.19 -0.65
C GLU A 81 20.27 9.44 -0.61
N ARG A 82 20.90 10.57 -0.93
CA ARG A 82 20.23 11.86 -0.96
C ARG A 82 19.02 11.85 -1.91
N GLY A 83 17.90 12.35 -1.42
CA GLY A 83 16.68 12.52 -2.21
C GLY A 83 15.63 11.43 -2.01
N PHE A 84 15.97 10.34 -1.32
CA PHE A 84 14.96 9.40 -0.87
C PHE A 84 14.16 9.96 0.31
N ASP A 85 12.84 9.79 0.25
CA ASP A 85 11.95 10.00 1.38
C ASP A 85 10.83 8.94 1.33
N ILE A 86 10.09 8.81 2.43
CA ILE A 86 8.99 7.86 2.50
C ILE A 86 7.80 8.44 1.75
N TYR A 87 7.31 7.70 0.75
CA TYR A 87 6.26 8.13 -0.16
C TYR A 87 4.87 7.65 0.24
N ASP A 88 4.75 6.38 0.66
CA ASP A 88 3.47 5.76 1.01
C ASP A 88 3.67 4.64 2.03
N VAL A 89 2.63 4.34 2.84
CA VAL A 89 2.67 3.31 3.88
C VAL A 89 1.32 2.65 4.07
N ARG A 90 1.32 1.33 4.34
CA ARG A 90 0.13 0.56 4.75
C ARG A 90 0.51 -0.41 5.84
N CYS A 91 -0.41 -0.71 6.76
CA CYS A 91 -0.23 -1.75 7.76
C CYS A 91 -1.53 -2.49 8.09
N ASN A 92 -1.36 -3.63 8.72
CA ASN A 92 -2.39 -4.32 9.50
C ASN A 92 -1.79 -4.75 10.84
N ASP A 93 -2.43 -5.67 11.55
CA ASP A 93 -1.97 -6.18 12.84
C ASP A 93 -0.73 -7.09 12.78
N GLN A 94 -0.34 -7.54 11.58
CA GLN A 94 0.77 -8.48 11.38
C GLN A 94 2.00 -7.86 10.71
N GLY A 95 1.84 -6.76 9.99
CA GLY A 95 2.96 -6.16 9.28
C GLY A 95 2.67 -4.79 8.69
N ILE A 96 3.75 -4.21 8.20
CA ILE A 96 3.80 -2.89 7.59
C ILE A 96 4.58 -2.96 6.28
N VAL A 97 4.12 -2.23 5.28
CA VAL A 97 4.79 -2.04 3.99
C VAL A 97 4.87 -0.55 3.69
N TRP A 98 5.99 -0.10 3.14
CA TRP A 98 6.16 1.28 2.71
C TRP A 98 6.99 1.38 1.44
N ILE A 99 6.87 2.52 0.81
CA ILE A 99 7.65 2.89 -0.37
C ILE A 99 8.53 4.08 -0.03
N GLU A 100 9.77 4.00 -0.44
CA GLU A 100 10.69 5.11 -0.50
C GLU A 100 10.90 5.51 -1.95
N SER A 101 10.86 6.80 -2.24
CA SER A 101 11.05 7.33 -3.59
C SER A 101 12.05 8.47 -3.59
N ASN A 102 12.89 8.49 -4.62
CA ASN A 102 13.87 9.54 -4.84
C ASN A 102 13.31 10.57 -5.83
N CYS A 103 13.04 11.77 -5.34
CA CYS A 103 12.44 12.84 -6.14
C CYS A 103 13.38 13.39 -7.25
N TYR A 104 14.70 13.09 -7.21
CA TYR A 104 15.65 13.55 -8.21
C TYR A 104 15.90 12.54 -9.32
N THR A 105 15.87 11.23 -8.99
CA THR A 105 16.23 10.17 -9.93
C THR A 105 15.02 9.37 -10.42
N GLY A 106 13.88 9.47 -9.75
CA GLY A 106 12.70 8.64 -10.01
C GLY A 106 12.86 7.19 -9.53
N GLU A 107 13.94 6.87 -8.81
CA GLU A 107 14.10 5.56 -8.19
C GLU A 107 13.11 5.37 -7.05
N TRP A 108 12.68 4.13 -6.87
CA TRP A 108 11.81 3.74 -5.76
C TRP A 108 12.22 2.38 -5.19
N ARG A 109 11.89 2.17 -3.92
CA ARG A 109 12.14 0.92 -3.20
C ARG A 109 10.92 0.57 -2.37
N VAL A 110 10.57 -0.71 -2.35
CA VAL A 110 9.51 -1.26 -1.51
C VAL A 110 10.14 -2.00 -0.35
N PHE A 111 9.77 -1.62 0.84
CA PHE A 111 10.18 -2.26 2.08
C PHE A 111 8.98 -2.82 2.82
N GLN A 112 9.22 -3.81 3.66
CA GLN A 112 8.24 -4.35 4.58
C GLN A 112 8.90 -4.81 5.88
N ALA A 113 8.09 -4.94 6.93
CA ALA A 113 8.50 -5.51 8.21
C ALA A 113 7.32 -6.22 8.87
N THR A 114 7.60 -7.11 9.79
CA THR A 114 6.57 -7.60 10.73
C THR A 114 6.12 -6.46 11.64
N LEU A 115 4.87 -6.51 12.10
CA LEU A 115 4.35 -5.63 13.12
C LEU A 115 3.84 -6.49 14.29
N SER A 116 4.29 -6.19 15.49
CA SER A 116 3.85 -6.87 16.69
C SER A 116 3.56 -5.86 17.79
N ARG A 117 2.30 -5.78 18.21
CA ARG A 117 1.83 -4.81 19.22
C ARG A 117 2.24 -3.36 18.92
N GLY A 118 2.15 -2.96 17.62
CA GLY A 118 2.48 -1.62 17.18
C GLY A 118 3.98 -1.33 17.02
N VAL A 119 4.85 -2.33 17.17
CA VAL A 119 6.31 -2.23 17.01
C VAL A 119 6.73 -2.95 15.74
N ALA A 120 7.46 -2.27 14.87
CA ALA A 120 7.99 -2.86 13.64
C ALA A 120 9.25 -3.69 13.92
N GLY A 121 9.36 -4.83 13.25
CA GLY A 121 10.59 -5.62 13.19
C GLY A 121 11.60 -5.08 12.17
N ASP A 122 12.59 -5.90 11.81
CA ASP A 122 13.63 -5.51 10.85
C ASP A 122 13.04 -5.24 9.46
N ALA A 123 13.40 -4.11 8.89
CA ALA A 123 13.05 -3.74 7.52
C ALA A 123 13.68 -4.70 6.50
N LYS A 124 12.89 -5.13 5.53
CA LYS A 124 13.33 -5.95 4.39
C LYS A 124 12.96 -5.24 3.11
N GLN A 125 13.96 -4.91 2.29
CA GLN A 125 13.71 -4.47 0.93
C GLN A 125 13.24 -5.67 0.11
N VAL A 126 12.13 -5.51 -0.59
CA VAL A 126 11.50 -6.59 -1.38
C VAL A 126 11.41 -6.27 -2.87
N ASP A 127 11.49 -4.99 -3.26
CA ASP A 127 11.51 -4.59 -4.67
C ASP A 127 12.17 -3.23 -4.84
N SER A 128 12.52 -2.90 -6.08
CA SER A 128 13.03 -1.59 -6.46
C SER A 128 12.84 -1.36 -7.96
N GLY A 129 12.82 -0.11 -8.36
CA GLY A 129 12.77 0.31 -9.76
C GLY A 129 13.32 1.72 -9.93
N ASN A 130 13.29 2.18 -11.17
CA ASN A 130 13.75 3.48 -11.60
C ASN A 130 12.61 4.25 -12.29
N GLY A 131 12.90 5.39 -12.90
CA GLY A 131 11.92 6.23 -13.59
C GLY A 131 11.25 5.59 -14.82
N ASP A 132 11.69 4.40 -15.27
CA ASP A 132 11.01 3.64 -16.31
C ASP A 132 9.75 2.93 -15.79
N TRP A 133 9.56 2.94 -14.48
CA TRP A 133 8.44 2.34 -13.77
C TRP A 133 7.69 3.38 -12.95
N ASP A 134 6.37 3.28 -12.93
CA ASP A 134 5.57 4.08 -11.99
C ASP A 134 5.93 3.67 -10.55
N VAL A 135 5.91 4.64 -9.64
CA VAL A 135 6.02 4.32 -8.20
C VAL A 135 4.88 3.37 -7.83
N PRO A 136 5.17 2.20 -7.24
CA PRO A 136 4.15 1.20 -6.97
C PRO A 136 3.03 1.68 -6.06
N SER A 137 1.82 1.16 -6.27
CA SER A 137 0.76 1.24 -5.28
C SER A 137 0.81 0.03 -4.36
N ILE A 138 0.71 0.23 -3.07
CA ILE A 138 0.84 -0.79 -2.02
C ILE A 138 -0.44 -1.06 -1.26
N THR A 139 -0.58 -2.26 -0.74
CA THR A 139 -1.61 -2.63 0.23
C THR A 139 -1.15 -3.84 1.06
N VAL A 140 -1.96 -4.22 2.04
CA VAL A 140 -1.70 -5.36 2.93
C VAL A 140 -2.93 -6.25 3.04
N ALA A 141 -2.74 -7.56 3.10
CA ALA A 141 -3.80 -8.49 3.43
C ALA A 141 -3.22 -9.70 4.15
N LYS A 142 -3.89 -10.16 5.20
CA LYS A 142 -3.40 -11.27 6.03
C LYS A 142 -1.94 -11.03 6.44
N SER A 143 -1.08 -12.02 6.24
CA SER A 143 0.34 -11.99 6.61
C SER A 143 1.26 -11.50 5.49
N ARG A 144 0.75 -10.71 4.53
CA ARG A 144 1.53 -10.33 3.35
C ARG A 144 1.38 -8.86 2.98
N ALA A 145 2.49 -8.29 2.50
CA ALA A 145 2.52 -7.05 1.74
C ALA A 145 2.26 -7.34 0.27
N PHE A 146 1.54 -6.45 -0.41
CA PHE A 146 1.27 -6.49 -1.84
C PHE A 146 1.63 -5.16 -2.48
N TRP A 147 2.19 -5.21 -3.70
CA TRP A 147 2.46 -4.01 -4.49
C TRP A 147 2.23 -4.28 -5.97
N GLN A 148 1.76 -3.25 -6.63
CA GLN A 148 1.42 -3.28 -8.04
C GLN A 148 2.47 -2.50 -8.83
N VAL A 149 3.16 -3.15 -9.74
CA VAL A 149 4.16 -2.54 -10.62
C VAL A 149 3.63 -2.40 -12.04
N MET A 150 3.89 -1.24 -12.62
CA MET A 150 3.56 -0.92 -14.01
C MET A 150 4.71 -0.10 -14.60
N PRO A 151 5.07 -0.30 -15.89
CA PRO A 151 6.01 0.62 -16.54
C PRO A 151 5.42 2.02 -16.60
N SER A 152 6.26 3.04 -16.60
CA SER A 152 5.83 4.40 -16.88
C SER A 152 5.17 4.45 -18.26
N THR A 153 4.05 5.18 -18.36
CA THR A 153 3.22 5.12 -19.56
C THR A 153 3.95 5.66 -20.78
N SER A 154 4.00 4.83 -21.85
CA SER A 154 4.44 5.24 -23.19
C SER A 154 3.30 5.78 -24.05
N GLY A 155 2.09 5.85 -23.50
CA GLY A 155 0.87 6.23 -24.21
C GLY A 155 0.04 5.06 -24.75
N ASN A 156 0.52 3.82 -24.63
CA ASN A 156 -0.21 2.61 -25.02
C ASN A 156 -0.55 1.74 -23.80
N ALA A 157 -1.44 2.26 -22.96
CA ALA A 157 -1.82 1.63 -21.70
C ALA A 157 -2.43 0.21 -21.85
N THR A 158 -2.89 -0.17 -23.05
CA THR A 158 -3.48 -1.50 -23.28
C THR A 158 -2.45 -2.58 -23.56
N SER A 159 -1.21 -2.21 -23.90
CA SER A 159 -0.11 -3.13 -24.21
C SER A 159 1.03 -3.09 -23.20
N GLU A 160 0.95 -2.21 -22.21
CA GLU A 160 1.97 -2.07 -21.18
C GLU A 160 1.71 -3.05 -20.03
N PRO A 161 2.55 -4.09 -19.83
CA PRO A 161 2.28 -5.13 -18.85
C PRO A 161 2.37 -4.59 -17.42
N SER A 162 1.59 -5.15 -16.53
CA SER A 162 1.62 -4.88 -15.11
C SER A 162 1.60 -6.17 -14.29
N ALA A 163 2.06 -6.10 -13.06
CA ALA A 163 2.08 -7.23 -12.15
C ALA A 163 1.63 -6.84 -10.75
N LEU A 164 0.91 -7.73 -10.09
CA LEU A 164 0.73 -7.73 -8.65
C LEU A 164 1.77 -8.66 -8.04
N LYS A 165 2.62 -8.12 -7.20
CA LYS A 165 3.63 -8.87 -6.46
C LYS A 165 3.30 -8.90 -4.96
N SER A 166 3.85 -9.86 -4.24
CA SER A 166 3.73 -9.91 -2.78
C SER A 166 4.91 -10.60 -2.10
N ALA A 167 5.09 -10.29 -0.81
CA ALA A 167 5.99 -10.98 0.09
C ALA A 167 5.32 -11.20 1.45
N ALA A 168 5.64 -12.31 2.12
CA ALA A 168 5.23 -12.49 3.51
C ALA A 168 5.98 -11.50 4.40
N PHE A 169 5.33 -10.96 5.43
CA PHE A 169 5.99 -10.05 6.36
C PHE A 169 7.21 -10.71 7.01
N GLY A 170 8.34 -9.99 7.05
CA GLY A 170 9.62 -10.46 7.55
C GLY A 170 10.43 -11.32 6.56
N SER A 171 9.88 -11.67 5.37
CA SER A 171 10.58 -12.40 4.31
C SER A 171 11.00 -11.47 3.17
N SER A 172 12.11 -11.78 2.52
CA SER A 172 12.51 -11.15 1.24
C SER A 172 12.07 -11.95 0.01
N ASP A 173 11.37 -13.07 0.20
CA ASP A 173 10.91 -13.92 -0.90
C ASP A 173 9.69 -13.30 -1.59
N VAL A 174 9.93 -12.80 -2.79
CA VAL A 174 8.92 -12.16 -3.63
C VAL A 174 8.29 -13.18 -4.57
N ARG A 175 6.97 -13.11 -4.70
CA ARG A 175 6.25 -13.83 -5.73
C ARG A 175 5.42 -12.89 -6.58
N VAL A 176 5.17 -13.30 -7.81
CA VAL A 176 4.21 -12.64 -8.71
C VAL A 176 2.87 -13.38 -8.55
N ASP A 177 1.89 -12.68 -7.99
CA ASP A 177 0.56 -13.26 -7.75
C ASP A 177 -0.32 -13.18 -9.00
N TRP A 178 -0.14 -12.13 -9.80
CA TRP A 178 -0.90 -11.91 -11.01
C TRP A 178 -0.14 -11.04 -12.02
N GLN A 179 -0.37 -11.24 -13.30
CA GLN A 179 0.18 -10.45 -14.40
C GLN A 179 -0.90 -10.10 -15.42
N SER A 180 -0.77 -8.92 -16.02
CA SER A 180 -1.61 -8.45 -17.14
C SER A 180 -0.74 -8.07 -18.32
N ASN A 181 -1.31 -8.19 -19.52
CA ASN A 181 -0.71 -7.65 -20.74
C ASN A 181 -0.95 -6.14 -20.91
N GLY A 182 -1.72 -5.53 -20.01
CA GLY A 182 -2.02 -4.10 -19.99
C GLY A 182 -1.92 -3.55 -18.56
N ARG A 183 -2.09 -2.25 -18.45
CA ARG A 183 -2.06 -1.54 -17.16
C ARG A 183 -3.28 -1.88 -16.30
N MET A 184 -3.13 -1.77 -15.01
CA MET A 184 -4.25 -1.77 -14.07
C MET A 184 -4.90 -0.38 -14.02
N SER A 185 -6.20 -0.35 -13.82
CA SER A 185 -6.99 0.91 -13.81
C SER A 185 -6.94 1.62 -12.48
N THR A 186 -6.77 0.86 -11.39
CA THR A 186 -6.79 1.38 -10.02
C THR A 186 -5.68 0.74 -9.20
N SER A 187 -5.31 1.38 -8.11
CA SER A 187 -4.47 0.78 -7.07
C SER A 187 -5.12 -0.48 -6.51
N PRO A 188 -4.33 -1.45 -6.02
CA PRO A 188 -4.87 -2.64 -5.38
C PRO A 188 -5.59 -2.25 -4.09
N TYR A 189 -6.74 -2.85 -3.84
CA TYR A 189 -7.55 -2.62 -2.65
C TYR A 189 -7.62 -3.89 -1.81
N SER A 190 -7.46 -3.74 -0.51
CA SER A 190 -7.59 -4.84 0.46
C SER A 190 -8.93 -4.82 1.17
N THR A 191 -9.55 -5.99 1.28
CA THR A 191 -10.68 -6.22 2.19
C THR A 191 -10.25 -6.78 3.54
N GLY A 192 -8.92 -6.87 3.79
CA GLY A 192 -8.32 -7.58 4.92
C GLY A 192 -7.97 -9.02 4.57
N ASP A 193 -8.86 -9.75 3.94
CA ASP A 193 -8.69 -11.17 3.57
C ASP A 193 -8.35 -11.41 2.10
N ALA A 194 -8.73 -10.49 1.23
CA ALA A 194 -8.53 -10.58 -0.21
C ALA A 194 -7.99 -9.28 -0.80
N ILE A 195 -7.39 -9.37 -1.97
CA ILE A 195 -6.94 -8.23 -2.77
C ILE A 195 -7.82 -8.12 -4.01
N CYS A 196 -8.40 -6.93 -4.20
CA CYS A 196 -9.12 -6.57 -5.41
C CYS A 196 -8.20 -5.80 -6.34
N ILE A 197 -8.14 -6.18 -7.60
CA ILE A 197 -7.40 -5.51 -8.67
C ILE A 197 -8.33 -5.24 -9.84
N SER A 198 -8.05 -4.18 -10.59
CA SER A 198 -8.85 -3.76 -11.74
C SER A 198 -7.95 -3.71 -12.98
N PRO A 199 -7.72 -4.84 -13.67
CA PRO A 199 -6.99 -4.83 -14.93
C PRO A 199 -7.82 -4.10 -15.99
N ARG A 200 -7.17 -3.33 -16.86
CA ARG A 200 -7.84 -2.80 -18.05
C ARG A 200 -8.08 -3.94 -19.01
N SER A 201 -9.34 -4.21 -19.37
CA SER A 201 -9.66 -5.09 -20.48
C SER A 201 -9.21 -4.44 -21.78
N GLN A 202 -8.64 -5.23 -22.69
CA GLN A 202 -8.54 -4.80 -24.08
C GLN A 202 -9.99 -4.60 -24.59
N ALA A 203 -10.27 -3.42 -25.11
CA ALA A 203 -11.51 -3.23 -25.84
C ALA A 203 -11.45 -4.19 -27.04
N SER A 204 -12.39 -5.15 -27.07
CA SER A 204 -12.62 -6.05 -28.20
C SER A 204 -13.16 -5.30 -29.39
#